data_f929e2aa30ed53c845f0a38bddf5bc49
#
_entry.id   f929e2aa30ed53c845f0a38bddf5bc49
#
_cell.length_a   1.000
_cell.length_b   1.000
_cell.length_c   1.000
_cell.angle_alpha   90.00
_cell.angle_beta   90.00
_cell.angle_gamma   90.00
#
_symmetry.space_group_name_H-M   'P 1'
#
loop_
_entity.id
_entity.type
_entity.pdbx_description
1 polymer ?
#
loop_
_entity_poly.entity_id
_entity_poly.type
_entity_poly.pdbx_seq_one_letter_code
_entity_poly.pdbx_strand_id
1 'polypeptide(L)'
;DFIDFKPLYGVTTVCVQAKIYGQSCGIISNNGPIDPNGATKVTQFIQLCGQSNIPLVFLSNTTGFMVGKEYERLGMIKHGAKMIQAVSNVNVPKITIYIGASFGAGNYGMCGYAYKPDFLFSWPNAITGVMGGEQAAKTMEQVMTASAKRKGVKIDKKKMSKQLKEIIE
;
A
#
# COMPACT_ATOMS: atom_id res chain seq x y z
N ASP A 1 -21.74 11.05 -10.07
CA ASP A 1 -22.27 10.80 -8.71
C ASP A 1 -21.54 9.60 -8.10
N PHE A 2 -21.24 9.66 -6.82
CA PHE A 2 -20.64 8.58 -6.07
C PHE A 2 -21.24 8.49 -4.66
N ILE A 3 -21.14 7.32 -4.06
CA ILE A 3 -21.59 7.05 -2.69
C ILE A 3 -20.36 6.63 -1.88
N ASP A 4 -20.05 7.41 -0.85
CA ASP A 4 -18.97 7.11 0.09
C ASP A 4 -19.32 5.95 1.01
N PHE A 5 -18.40 4.98 1.11
CA PHE A 5 -18.55 3.87 2.04
C PHE A 5 -17.78 4.14 3.33
N LYS A 6 -18.49 4.35 4.43
CA LYS A 6 -17.95 4.62 5.77
C LYS A 6 -16.93 5.77 5.79
N PRO A 7 -17.32 7.00 5.40
CA PRO A 7 -16.37 8.12 5.26
C PRO A 7 -15.65 8.49 6.55
N LEU A 8 -16.28 8.31 7.72
CA LEU A 8 -15.71 8.65 9.03
C LEU A 8 -14.88 7.51 9.67
N TYR A 9 -14.81 6.33 9.02
CA TYR A 9 -14.06 5.18 9.53
C TYR A 9 -12.89 4.85 8.61
N GLY A 10 -11.67 4.65 9.18
CA GLY A 10 -10.48 4.35 8.41
C GLY A 10 -10.18 5.42 7.37
N VAL A 11 -10.06 6.67 7.79
CA VAL A 11 -9.99 7.87 6.94
C VAL A 11 -8.77 7.92 6.01
N THR A 12 -7.74 7.14 6.29
CA THR A 12 -6.57 7.01 5.43
C THR A 12 -6.84 6.20 4.15
N THR A 13 -8.00 5.57 4.08
CA THR A 13 -8.42 4.77 2.93
C THR A 13 -9.81 5.21 2.49
N VAL A 14 -9.99 5.44 1.21
CA VAL A 14 -11.25 5.86 0.59
C VAL A 14 -11.86 4.69 -0.15
N CYS A 15 -13.15 4.43 0.06
CA CYS A 15 -13.92 3.44 -0.66
C CYS A 15 -15.22 4.09 -1.13
N VAL A 16 -15.45 4.12 -2.44
CA VAL A 16 -16.64 4.73 -3.01
C VAL A 16 -17.27 3.83 -4.07
N GLN A 17 -18.58 3.82 -4.13
CA GLN A 17 -19.32 3.27 -5.24
C GLN A 17 -19.65 4.40 -6.22
N ALA A 18 -19.26 4.24 -7.47
CA ALA A 18 -19.42 5.26 -8.50
C ALA A 18 -19.90 4.67 -9.82
N LYS A 19 -20.27 5.54 -10.75
CA LYS A 19 -20.51 5.18 -12.14
C LYS A 19 -19.51 5.91 -13.05
N ILE A 20 -18.80 5.14 -13.87
CA ILE A 20 -17.89 5.65 -14.90
C ILE A 20 -18.53 5.33 -16.26
N TYR A 21 -18.88 6.35 -17.04
CA TYR A 21 -19.63 6.19 -18.29
C TYR A 21 -20.87 5.28 -18.17
N GLY A 22 -21.60 5.43 -17.05
CA GLY A 22 -22.81 4.64 -16.77
C GLY A 22 -22.56 3.25 -16.18
N GLN A 23 -21.33 2.75 -16.17
CA GLN A 23 -20.95 1.45 -15.58
C GLN A 23 -20.67 1.61 -14.08
N SER A 24 -21.36 0.82 -13.26
CA SER A 24 -21.12 0.80 -11.81
C SER A 24 -19.75 0.18 -11.49
N CYS A 25 -18.99 0.82 -10.62
CA CYS A 25 -17.72 0.31 -10.12
C CYS A 25 -17.49 0.69 -8.66
N GLY A 26 -16.72 -0.13 -7.96
CA GLY A 26 -16.18 0.20 -6.65
C GLY A 26 -14.77 0.79 -6.81
N ILE A 27 -14.53 1.98 -6.24
CA ILE A 27 -13.23 2.64 -6.29
C ILE A 27 -12.62 2.61 -4.91
N ILE A 28 -11.36 2.15 -4.81
CA ILE A 28 -10.57 2.09 -3.59
C ILE A 28 -9.34 2.96 -3.79
N SER A 29 -9.09 3.90 -2.89
CA SER A 29 -7.92 4.77 -2.94
C SER A 29 -7.29 4.95 -1.56
N ASN A 30 -6.12 5.56 -1.52
CA ASN A 30 -5.38 5.84 -0.30
C ASN A 30 -5.16 7.34 -0.14
N ASN A 31 -5.25 7.79 1.12
CA ASN A 31 -4.86 9.12 1.56
C ASN A 31 -3.84 8.99 2.70
N GLY A 32 -2.76 8.22 2.45
CA GLY A 32 -1.72 7.91 3.40
C GLY A 32 -1.49 6.41 3.61
N PRO A 33 -0.74 6.03 4.65
CA PRO A 33 -0.51 4.64 5.01
C PRO A 33 -1.82 3.94 5.42
N ILE A 34 -1.91 2.65 5.14
CA ILE A 34 -3.08 1.84 5.48
C ILE A 34 -3.04 1.50 6.97
N ASP A 35 -4.02 2.01 7.72
CA ASP A 35 -4.21 1.72 9.14
C ASP A 35 -5.13 0.49 9.35
N PRO A 36 -5.26 -0.06 10.58
CA PRO A 36 -6.11 -1.23 10.85
C PRO A 36 -7.58 -1.03 10.46
N ASN A 37 -8.11 0.19 10.67
CA ASN A 37 -9.49 0.53 10.33
C ASN A 37 -9.67 0.65 8.81
N GLY A 38 -8.72 1.25 8.12
CA GLY A 38 -8.68 1.33 6.66
C GLY A 38 -8.62 -0.06 6.02
N ALA A 39 -7.75 -0.95 6.52
CA ALA A 39 -7.67 -2.32 6.06
C ALA A 39 -9.01 -3.08 6.26
N THR A 40 -9.67 -2.87 7.41
CA THR A 40 -10.99 -3.47 7.70
C THR A 40 -12.07 -2.93 6.76
N LYS A 41 -12.09 -1.61 6.53
CA LYS A 41 -13.03 -0.96 5.60
C LYS A 41 -12.90 -1.50 4.18
N VAL A 42 -11.66 -1.55 3.66
CA VAL A 42 -11.38 -2.07 2.32
C VAL A 42 -11.78 -3.53 2.20
N THR A 43 -11.43 -4.36 3.20
CA THR A 43 -11.82 -5.77 3.21
C THR A 43 -13.32 -5.94 3.02
N GLN A 44 -14.12 -5.23 3.81
CA GLN A 44 -15.57 -5.31 3.73
C GLN A 44 -16.10 -4.78 2.39
N PHE A 45 -15.55 -3.66 1.91
CA PHE A 45 -15.97 -3.07 0.64
C PHE A 45 -15.70 -3.99 -0.55
N ILE A 46 -14.52 -4.63 -0.60
CA ILE A 46 -14.19 -5.63 -1.62
C ILE A 46 -15.18 -6.80 -1.60
N GLN A 47 -15.51 -7.31 -0.41
CA GLN A 47 -16.47 -8.40 -0.25
C GLN A 47 -17.87 -8.01 -0.75
N LEU A 48 -18.33 -6.80 -0.43
CA LEU A 48 -19.61 -6.27 -0.92
C LEU A 48 -19.62 -6.14 -2.43
N CYS A 49 -18.56 -5.59 -3.03
CA CYS A 49 -18.44 -5.50 -4.49
C CYS A 49 -18.42 -6.89 -5.13
N GLY A 50 -17.70 -7.85 -4.53
CA GLY A 50 -17.68 -9.23 -4.99
C GLY A 50 -19.07 -9.89 -4.97
N GLN A 51 -19.84 -9.72 -3.89
CA GLN A 51 -21.19 -10.25 -3.76
C GLN A 51 -22.18 -9.62 -4.77
N SER A 52 -21.95 -8.37 -5.12
CA SER A 52 -22.80 -7.61 -6.03
C SER A 52 -22.31 -7.65 -7.50
N ASN A 53 -21.26 -8.40 -7.80
CA ASN A 53 -20.61 -8.46 -9.13
C ASN A 53 -20.22 -7.07 -9.66
N ILE A 54 -19.74 -6.18 -8.78
CA ILE A 54 -19.32 -4.82 -9.13
C ILE A 54 -17.80 -4.83 -9.36
N PRO A 55 -17.30 -4.42 -10.55
CA PRO A 55 -15.87 -4.29 -10.84
C PRO A 55 -15.17 -3.34 -9.88
N LEU A 56 -13.89 -3.57 -9.63
CA LEU A 56 -13.07 -2.79 -8.71
C LEU A 56 -12.00 -1.98 -9.45
N VAL A 57 -11.84 -0.73 -9.05
CA VAL A 57 -10.75 0.16 -9.48
C VAL A 57 -9.92 0.54 -8.25
N PHE A 58 -8.64 0.22 -8.30
CA PHE A 58 -7.68 0.57 -7.25
C PHE A 58 -6.83 1.75 -7.69
N LEU A 59 -6.90 2.85 -6.96
CA LEU A 59 -6.06 4.04 -7.15
C LEU A 59 -5.00 4.06 -6.05
N SER A 60 -3.84 3.48 -6.34
CA SER A 60 -2.79 3.29 -5.34
C SER A 60 -1.94 4.54 -5.13
N ASN A 61 -1.97 5.05 -3.89
CA ASN A 61 -1.07 6.10 -3.40
C ASN A 61 -0.79 5.86 -1.91
N THR A 62 0.07 4.89 -1.61
CA THR A 62 0.39 4.53 -0.23
C THR A 62 1.85 4.15 -0.05
N THR A 63 2.41 4.53 1.09
CA THR A 63 3.76 4.11 1.52
C THR A 63 3.76 2.71 2.17
N GLY A 64 2.60 2.10 2.35
CA GLY A 64 2.45 0.76 2.93
C GLY A 64 1.44 0.70 4.06
N PHE A 65 1.44 -0.41 4.78
CA PHE A 65 0.69 -0.54 6.02
C PHE A 65 1.40 0.19 7.16
N MET A 66 0.62 0.73 8.11
CA MET A 66 1.16 1.32 9.33
C MET A 66 1.98 0.30 10.10
N VAL A 67 3.14 0.73 10.60
CA VAL A 67 4.07 -0.08 11.38
C VAL A 67 4.27 0.51 12.77
N GLY A 68 4.67 -0.33 13.71
CA GLY A 68 4.99 0.05 15.08
C GLY A 68 4.12 -0.66 16.10
N LYS A 69 4.62 -0.68 17.33
CA LYS A 69 4.06 -1.43 18.46
C LYS A 69 2.58 -1.12 18.74
N GLU A 70 2.17 0.13 18.53
CA GLU A 70 0.78 0.56 18.71
C GLU A 70 -0.14 -0.09 17.67
N TYR A 71 0.22 0.00 16.38
CA TYR A 71 -0.56 -0.57 15.29
C TYR A 71 -0.58 -2.10 15.32
N GLU A 72 0.53 -2.71 15.73
CA GLU A 72 0.59 -4.17 15.93
C GLU A 72 -0.38 -4.62 17.03
N ARG A 73 -0.46 -3.89 18.14
CA ARG A 73 -1.43 -4.14 19.22
C ARG A 73 -2.88 -3.96 18.77
N LEU A 74 -3.14 -3.01 17.86
CA LEU A 74 -4.44 -2.82 17.23
C LEU A 74 -4.77 -3.87 16.16
N GLY A 75 -3.89 -4.85 15.95
CA GLY A 75 -4.11 -5.96 15.04
C GLY A 75 -3.81 -5.66 13.58
N MET A 76 -2.87 -4.72 13.27
CA MET A 76 -2.53 -4.36 11.90
C MET A 76 -2.21 -5.57 11.02
N ILE A 77 -1.42 -6.52 11.51
CA ILE A 77 -1.05 -7.73 10.75
C ILE A 77 -2.30 -8.55 10.42
N LYS A 78 -3.20 -8.72 11.40
CA LYS A 78 -4.45 -9.47 11.22
C LYS A 78 -5.39 -8.79 10.21
N HIS A 79 -5.58 -7.48 10.34
CA HIS A 79 -6.47 -6.72 9.45
C HIS A 79 -5.88 -6.56 8.05
N GLY A 80 -4.57 -6.31 7.95
CA GLY A 80 -3.86 -6.26 6.67
C GLY A 80 -3.90 -7.59 5.92
N ALA A 81 -3.70 -8.71 6.63
CA ALA A 81 -3.82 -10.05 6.04
C ALA A 81 -5.22 -10.30 5.47
N LYS A 82 -6.28 -9.89 6.18
CA LYS A 82 -7.67 -10.02 5.68
C LYS A 82 -7.91 -9.17 4.44
N MET A 83 -7.35 -7.96 4.38
CA MET A 83 -7.44 -7.11 3.20
C MET A 83 -6.78 -7.77 1.99
N ILE A 84 -5.56 -8.28 2.14
CA ILE A 84 -4.84 -9.00 1.09
C ILE A 84 -5.62 -10.25 0.66
N GLN A 85 -6.19 -10.99 1.61
CA GLN A 85 -7.03 -12.15 1.34
C GLN A 85 -8.29 -11.78 0.54
N ALA A 86 -8.95 -10.67 0.86
CA ALA A 86 -10.10 -10.19 0.10
C ALA A 86 -9.71 -9.83 -1.35
N VAL A 87 -8.59 -9.12 -1.55
CA VAL A 87 -8.07 -8.78 -2.88
C VAL A 87 -7.78 -10.03 -3.71
N SER A 88 -7.17 -11.05 -3.09
CA SER A 88 -6.75 -12.27 -3.80
C SER A 88 -7.90 -13.19 -4.15
N ASN A 89 -9.01 -13.17 -3.40
CA ASN A 89 -10.13 -14.09 -3.57
C ASN A 89 -11.35 -13.50 -4.30
N VAL A 90 -11.41 -12.18 -4.47
CA VAL A 90 -12.53 -11.57 -5.19
C VAL A 90 -12.50 -11.87 -6.68
N ASN A 91 -13.62 -12.34 -7.23
CA ASN A 91 -13.77 -12.77 -8.61
C ASN A 91 -14.48 -11.73 -9.50
N VAL A 92 -14.26 -10.45 -9.27
CA VAL A 92 -14.72 -9.38 -10.15
C VAL A 92 -13.56 -8.79 -10.93
N PRO A 93 -13.79 -8.17 -12.10
CA PRO A 93 -12.76 -7.45 -12.83
C PRO A 93 -12.07 -6.40 -11.94
N LYS A 94 -10.74 -6.34 -12.03
CA LYS A 94 -9.89 -5.43 -11.24
C LYS A 94 -9.00 -4.61 -12.15
N ILE A 95 -9.05 -3.30 -11.98
CA ILE A 95 -8.15 -2.35 -12.63
C ILE A 95 -7.34 -1.68 -11.55
N THR A 96 -6.01 -1.63 -11.71
CA THR A 96 -5.12 -0.93 -10.77
C THR A 96 -4.40 0.20 -11.48
N ILE A 97 -4.38 1.38 -10.87
CA ILE A 97 -3.67 2.55 -11.35
C ILE A 97 -2.77 3.05 -10.23
N TYR A 98 -1.46 3.06 -10.46
CA TYR A 98 -0.51 3.72 -9.58
C TYR A 98 -0.57 5.21 -9.86
N ILE A 99 -1.17 5.98 -8.94
CA ILE A 99 -1.32 7.44 -9.06
C ILE A 99 -0.25 8.20 -8.28
N GLY A 100 0.53 7.50 -7.44
CA GLY A 100 1.61 8.04 -6.62
C GLY A 100 2.47 6.90 -6.08
N ALA A 101 2.74 6.90 -4.78
CA ALA A 101 3.53 5.86 -4.12
C ALA A 101 2.80 4.51 -4.08
N SER A 102 3.55 3.41 -4.28
CA SER A 102 3.04 2.05 -4.10
C SER A 102 4.15 1.13 -3.62
N PHE A 103 4.34 1.04 -2.30
CA PHE A 103 5.48 0.35 -1.70
C PHE A 103 5.10 -0.91 -0.93
N GLY A 104 5.97 -1.91 -0.99
CA GLY A 104 5.99 -3.10 -0.17
C GLY A 104 4.66 -3.83 -0.12
N ALA A 105 4.22 -4.26 1.07
CA ALA A 105 2.96 -4.95 1.27
C ALA A 105 1.72 -4.07 1.00
N GLY A 106 1.84 -2.74 1.01
CA GLY A 106 0.77 -1.83 0.59
C GLY A 106 0.40 -2.01 -0.88
N ASN A 107 1.39 -2.28 -1.74
CA ASN A 107 1.16 -2.65 -3.13
C ASN A 107 0.28 -3.90 -3.25
N TYR A 108 0.49 -4.91 -2.39
CA TYR A 108 -0.34 -6.11 -2.35
C TYR A 108 -1.78 -5.81 -1.94
N GLY A 109 -1.96 -5.02 -0.86
CA GLY A 109 -3.28 -4.62 -0.39
C GLY A 109 -4.07 -3.79 -1.41
N MET A 110 -3.38 -3.07 -2.29
CA MET A 110 -3.96 -2.26 -3.37
C MET A 110 -3.97 -2.98 -4.72
N CYS A 111 -4.04 -4.30 -4.73
CA CYS A 111 -4.11 -5.12 -5.94
C CYS A 111 -3.00 -4.80 -6.96
N GLY A 112 -1.75 -4.72 -6.49
CA GLY A 112 -0.60 -4.49 -7.37
C GLY A 112 -0.29 -5.70 -8.26
N TYR A 113 0.79 -5.60 -9.01
CA TYR A 113 1.18 -6.56 -10.05
C TYR A 113 1.11 -8.04 -9.62
N ALA A 114 1.51 -8.35 -8.37
CA ALA A 114 1.52 -9.72 -7.85
C ALA A 114 0.11 -10.34 -7.72
N TYR A 115 -0.93 -9.52 -7.64
CA TYR A 115 -2.33 -9.95 -7.51
C TYR A 115 -3.11 -9.93 -8.83
N LYS A 116 -2.38 -9.79 -9.94
CA LYS A 116 -2.88 -9.95 -11.32
C LYS A 116 -4.19 -9.21 -11.56
N PRO A 117 -4.24 -7.87 -11.45
CA PRO A 117 -5.38 -7.12 -11.94
C PRO A 117 -5.52 -7.35 -13.44
N ASP A 118 -6.71 -7.24 -14.01
CA ASP A 118 -6.95 -7.38 -15.45
C ASP A 118 -6.19 -6.31 -16.24
N PHE A 119 -6.08 -5.10 -15.67
CA PHE A 119 -5.26 -4.01 -16.20
C PHE A 119 -4.51 -3.31 -15.08
N LEU A 120 -3.24 -2.99 -15.35
CA LEU A 120 -2.40 -2.21 -14.45
C LEU A 120 -1.79 -1.05 -15.21
N PHE A 121 -2.06 0.16 -14.74
CA PHE A 121 -1.53 1.40 -15.30
C PHE A 121 -0.67 2.12 -14.25
N SER A 122 0.21 2.98 -14.72
CA SER A 122 1.02 3.84 -13.85
C SER A 122 1.05 5.25 -14.42
N TRP A 123 0.85 6.24 -13.54
CA TRP A 123 1.11 7.62 -13.91
C TRP A 123 2.61 7.87 -14.04
N PRO A 124 3.05 8.85 -14.87
CA PRO A 124 4.48 9.10 -15.10
C PRO A 124 5.29 9.42 -13.83
N ASN A 125 4.65 10.01 -12.82
CA ASN A 125 5.24 10.36 -11.54
C ASN A 125 5.00 9.34 -10.43
N ALA A 126 4.40 8.18 -10.74
CA ALA A 126 4.22 7.13 -9.75
C ALA A 126 5.53 6.41 -9.46
N ILE A 127 5.75 6.08 -8.19
CA ILE A 127 6.96 5.41 -7.71
C ILE A 127 6.58 4.11 -7.02
N THR A 128 7.22 3.02 -7.44
CA THR A 128 7.03 1.71 -6.83
C THR A 128 8.35 1.15 -6.32
N GLY A 129 8.31 0.38 -5.24
CA GLY A 129 9.49 -0.25 -4.67
C GLY A 129 9.18 -1.09 -3.44
N VAL A 130 10.21 -1.65 -2.84
CA VAL A 130 10.07 -2.42 -1.60
C VAL A 130 9.75 -1.49 -0.43
N MET A 131 10.38 -0.30 -0.41
CA MET A 131 10.15 0.76 0.58
C MET A 131 10.55 2.11 0.00
N GLY A 132 10.10 3.21 0.59
CA GLY A 132 10.50 4.55 0.18
C GLY A 132 11.99 4.82 0.42
N GLY A 133 12.60 5.70 -0.38
CA GLY A 133 14.03 5.97 -0.36
C GLY A 133 14.58 6.33 1.02
N GLU A 134 13.92 7.20 1.77
CA GLU A 134 14.34 7.55 3.12
C GLU A 134 14.32 6.36 4.10
N GLN A 135 13.30 5.49 4.01
CA GLN A 135 13.24 4.29 4.83
C GLN A 135 14.31 3.27 4.44
N ALA A 136 14.57 3.13 3.13
CA ALA A 136 15.63 2.30 2.61
C ALA A 136 17.00 2.78 3.12
N ALA A 137 17.27 4.08 3.05
CA ALA A 137 18.50 4.68 3.57
C ALA A 137 18.70 4.42 5.07
N LYS A 138 17.68 4.65 5.89
CA LYS A 138 17.73 4.37 7.35
C LYS A 138 17.98 2.88 7.64
N THR A 139 17.34 1.99 6.89
CA THR A 139 17.53 0.55 7.04
C THR A 139 18.95 0.14 6.68
N MET A 140 19.47 0.65 5.56
CA MET A 140 20.86 0.40 5.15
C MET A 140 21.88 0.94 6.14
N GLU A 141 21.66 2.13 6.72
CA GLU A 141 22.48 2.68 7.79
C GLU A 141 22.57 1.74 8.99
N GLN A 142 21.44 1.22 9.44
CA GLN A 142 21.37 0.27 10.55
C GLN A 142 22.12 -1.04 10.23
N VAL A 143 21.91 -1.59 9.04
CA VAL A 143 22.56 -2.83 8.58
C VAL A 143 24.08 -2.64 8.48
N MET A 144 24.53 -1.54 7.88
CA MET A 144 25.97 -1.23 7.75
C MET A 144 26.62 -1.02 9.12
N THR A 145 25.93 -0.32 10.03
CA THR A 145 26.40 -0.11 11.40
C THR A 145 26.52 -1.41 12.19
N ALA A 146 25.49 -2.26 12.11
CA ALA A 146 25.50 -3.57 12.77
C ALA A 146 26.57 -4.51 12.19
N SER A 147 26.77 -4.50 10.88
CA SER A 147 27.81 -5.28 10.20
C SER A 147 29.21 -4.83 10.59
N ALA A 148 29.48 -3.53 10.61
CA ALA A 148 30.76 -2.97 11.01
C ALA A 148 31.09 -3.31 12.48
N LYS A 149 30.09 -3.21 13.37
CA LYS A 149 30.23 -3.59 14.79
C LYS A 149 30.59 -5.08 14.95
N ARG A 150 29.96 -5.97 14.18
CA ARG A 150 30.27 -7.42 14.19
C ARG A 150 31.67 -7.72 13.68
N LYS A 151 32.14 -6.96 12.68
CA LYS A 151 33.47 -7.13 12.07
C LYS A 151 34.60 -6.37 12.78
N GLY A 152 34.27 -5.58 13.81
CA GLY A 152 35.27 -4.74 14.52
C GLY A 152 35.86 -3.62 13.66
N VAL A 153 35.21 -3.24 12.55
CA VAL A 153 35.71 -2.24 11.61
C VAL A 153 35.07 -0.88 11.90
N LYS A 154 35.88 0.19 11.88
CA LYS A 154 35.36 1.57 12.01
C LYS A 154 34.60 1.96 10.74
N ILE A 155 33.43 2.55 10.92
CA ILE A 155 32.58 3.04 9.83
C ILE A 155 33.16 4.33 9.27
N ASP A 156 33.38 4.37 7.97
CA ASP A 156 33.63 5.61 7.25
C ASP A 156 32.29 6.35 7.00
N LYS A 157 32.01 7.32 7.87
CA LYS A 157 30.78 8.11 7.81
C LYS A 157 30.60 8.88 6.51
N LYS A 158 31.69 9.32 5.84
CA LYS A 158 31.61 10.03 4.57
C LYS A 158 31.17 9.11 3.44
N LYS A 159 31.76 7.91 3.37
CA LYS A 159 31.40 6.90 2.36
C LYS A 159 29.96 6.42 2.55
N MET A 160 29.56 6.18 3.78
CA MET A 160 28.19 5.79 4.14
C MET A 160 27.18 6.88 3.77
N SER A 161 27.43 8.15 4.09
CA SER A 161 26.55 9.27 3.73
C SER A 161 26.38 9.42 2.22
N LYS A 162 27.42 9.21 1.43
CA LYS A 162 27.33 9.25 -0.03
C LYS A 162 26.45 8.13 -0.58
N GLN A 163 26.65 6.88 -0.11
CA GLN A 163 25.84 5.73 -0.52
C GLN A 163 24.36 5.87 -0.12
N LEU A 164 24.09 6.46 1.06
CA LEU A 164 22.72 6.70 1.51
C LEU A 164 22.00 7.78 0.67
N LYS A 165 22.72 8.79 0.19
CA LYS A 165 22.15 9.78 -0.74
C LYS A 165 21.75 9.16 -2.09
N GLU A 166 22.62 8.31 -2.66
CA GLU A 166 22.34 7.59 -3.92
C GLU A 166 21.11 6.64 -3.82
N ILE A 167 20.67 6.27 -2.61
CA ILE A 167 19.48 5.45 -2.40
C ILE A 167 18.20 6.31 -2.32
N ILE A 168 18.34 7.58 -1.92
CA ILE A 168 17.21 8.50 -1.76
C ILE A 168 16.83 9.17 -3.10
N GLU A 169 17.82 9.42 -3.95
CA GLU A 169 17.64 9.93 -5.33
C GLU A 169 17.09 8.85 -6.26
#